data_53fbdf9564e20c5251e51a0cba171bed
#
_entry.id   53fbdf9564e20c5251e51a0cba171bed
#
_cell.length_a   1.000
_cell.length_b   1.000
_cell.length_c   1.000
_cell.angle_alpha   90.00
_cell.angle_beta   90.00
_cell.angle_gamma   90.00
#
_symmetry.space_group_name_H-M   'P 1'
#
loop_
_entity.id
_entity.type
_entity.pdbx_description
1 polymer ?
#
loop_
_entity_poly.entity_id
_entity_poly.type
_entity_poly.pdbx_seq_one_letter_code
_entity_poly.pdbx_strand_id
1 'polypeptide(L)'
;MARYLGPKLKLSRREGTDLFLKSGVRAIESKCRNRLDVAPGQHGARKPRLSDYGSQLREKQKVRRIYGILERQFRNYYKEANRLKGNTGENLLVLLEGRLDNVVYRMGFAATRAEARQLVSHKSIVVNGRVVNIPSFQVSVDDVVAVREKSKKQARIKASLEL
;
A
#
# COMPACT_ATOMS: atom_id res chain seq x y z
N MET A 1 -14.45 3.54 -4.43
CA MET A 1 -13.32 4.41 -4.03
C MET A 1 -12.26 4.42 -5.12
N ALA A 2 -11.85 5.58 -5.61
CA ALA A 2 -10.88 5.70 -6.71
C ALA A 2 -9.50 5.13 -6.32
N ARG A 3 -8.78 4.55 -7.29
CA ARG A 3 -7.46 3.95 -7.10
C ARG A 3 -6.60 4.14 -8.36
N TYR A 4 -5.28 3.98 -8.21
CA TYR A 4 -4.39 3.95 -9.36
C TYR A 4 -4.52 2.63 -10.12
N LEU A 5 -4.82 2.69 -11.43
CA LEU A 5 -5.00 1.55 -12.32
C LEU A 5 -3.83 1.36 -13.30
N GLY A 6 -2.90 2.30 -13.34
CA GLY A 6 -1.77 2.28 -14.26
C GLY A 6 -0.70 1.22 -13.91
N PRO A 7 0.37 1.16 -14.71
CA PRO A 7 1.44 0.16 -14.56
C PRO A 7 2.24 0.38 -13.26
N LYS A 8 2.16 -0.57 -12.35
CA LYS A 8 2.73 -0.49 -10.99
C LYS A 8 4.26 -0.49 -10.97
N LEU A 9 4.91 -1.28 -11.83
CA LEU A 9 6.37 -1.32 -11.88
C LEU A 9 7.00 0.00 -12.32
N LYS A 10 6.29 0.83 -13.12
CA LYS A 10 6.75 2.19 -13.41
C LYS A 10 6.85 3.05 -12.15
N LEU A 11 5.99 2.82 -11.15
CA LEU A 11 6.04 3.55 -9.88
C LEU A 11 7.29 3.16 -9.09
N SER A 12 7.60 1.86 -8.94
CA SER A 12 8.82 1.39 -8.27
C SER A 12 10.08 1.92 -8.98
N ARG A 13 10.14 1.84 -10.31
CA ARG A 13 11.25 2.40 -11.10
C ARG A 13 11.40 3.92 -10.93
N ARG A 14 10.30 4.66 -10.78
CA ARG A 14 10.36 6.11 -10.55
C ARG A 14 11.00 6.47 -9.21
N GLU A 15 10.78 5.67 -8.19
CA GLU A 15 11.35 5.86 -6.85
C GLU A 15 12.68 5.12 -6.66
N GLY A 16 13.10 4.27 -7.63
CA GLY A 16 14.34 3.50 -7.57
C GLY A 16 14.36 2.42 -6.47
N THR A 17 13.20 2.06 -5.93
CA THR A 17 13.06 1.07 -4.85
C THR A 17 11.85 0.17 -5.08
N ASP A 18 11.86 -1.02 -4.46
CA ASP A 18 10.64 -1.83 -4.42
C ASP A 18 9.60 -1.18 -3.51
N LEU A 19 8.42 -0.96 -4.05
CA LEU A 19 7.26 -0.43 -3.32
C LEU A 19 6.28 -1.55 -2.93
N PHE A 20 6.68 -2.81 -3.07
CA PHE A 20 5.87 -3.99 -2.76
C PHE A 20 4.47 -4.00 -3.43
N LEU A 21 4.41 -3.48 -4.67
CA LEU A 21 3.15 -3.36 -5.43
C LEU A 21 2.81 -4.62 -6.24
N LYS A 22 3.71 -5.59 -6.28
CA LYS A 22 3.56 -6.91 -6.90
C LYS A 22 3.88 -8.00 -5.88
N SER A 23 3.30 -9.20 -6.06
CA SER A 23 3.58 -10.33 -5.16
C SER A 23 5.08 -10.62 -5.04
N GLY A 24 5.52 -11.13 -3.89
CA GLY A 24 6.93 -11.44 -3.61
C GLY A 24 7.50 -12.67 -4.34
N VAL A 25 6.68 -13.45 -5.05
CA VAL A 25 7.07 -14.72 -5.71
C VAL A 25 8.30 -14.58 -6.62
N ARG A 26 8.42 -13.46 -7.32
CA ARG A 26 9.63 -13.14 -8.11
C ARG A 26 10.29 -11.90 -7.55
N ALA A 27 11.63 -11.88 -7.59
CA ALA A 27 12.40 -10.69 -7.24
C ALA A 27 12.03 -9.49 -8.11
N ILE A 28 12.11 -8.29 -7.55
CA ILE A 28 11.72 -7.05 -8.25
C ILE A 28 12.64 -6.76 -9.43
N GLU A 29 13.92 -7.10 -9.34
CA GLU A 29 14.91 -6.95 -10.40
C GLU A 29 14.51 -7.72 -11.64
N SER A 30 14.11 -8.98 -11.48
CA SER A 30 13.60 -9.82 -12.57
C SER A 30 12.34 -9.23 -13.21
N LYS A 31 11.40 -8.72 -12.40
CA LYS A 31 10.17 -8.08 -12.89
C LYS A 31 10.44 -6.78 -13.65
N CYS A 32 11.43 -6.01 -13.22
CA CYS A 32 11.85 -4.76 -13.84
C CYS A 32 12.89 -4.98 -14.95
N ARG A 33 13.26 -6.23 -15.29
CA ARG A 33 14.33 -6.56 -16.25
C ARG A 33 15.63 -5.83 -15.90
N ASN A 34 16.04 -5.90 -14.64
CA ASN A 34 17.24 -5.23 -14.08
C ASN A 34 17.29 -3.71 -14.35
N ARG A 35 16.13 -3.05 -14.44
CA ARG A 35 16.00 -1.60 -14.67
C ARG A 35 15.27 -0.90 -13.53
N LEU A 36 15.44 -1.37 -12.31
CA LEU A 36 14.77 -0.76 -11.14
C LEU A 36 15.27 0.68 -10.89
N ASP A 37 16.55 0.89 -11.08
CA ASP A 37 17.25 2.15 -10.88
C ASP A 37 17.09 3.15 -12.05
N VAL A 38 16.52 2.71 -13.17
CA VAL A 38 16.25 3.53 -14.35
C VAL A 38 14.80 4.00 -14.34
N ALA A 39 14.59 5.31 -14.19
CA ALA A 39 13.25 5.88 -14.20
C ALA A 39 12.51 5.59 -15.51
N PRO A 40 11.18 5.48 -15.50
CA PRO A 40 10.42 5.28 -16.73
C PRO A 40 10.44 6.52 -17.63
N GLY A 41 10.45 6.31 -18.93
CA GLY A 41 10.44 7.36 -19.97
C GLY A 41 11.72 7.36 -20.80
N GLN A 42 11.70 8.13 -21.90
CA GLN A 42 12.81 8.21 -22.86
C GLN A 42 14.14 8.66 -22.21
N HIS A 43 14.08 9.59 -21.29
CA HIS A 43 15.25 10.15 -20.58
C HIS A 43 15.47 9.56 -19.19
N GLY A 44 14.89 8.39 -18.89
CA GLY A 44 14.93 7.78 -17.55
C GLY A 44 16.34 7.43 -17.04
N ALA A 45 17.30 7.24 -17.94
CA ALA A 45 18.70 6.98 -17.56
C ALA A 45 19.41 8.22 -17.01
N ARG A 46 18.96 9.43 -17.36
CA ARG A 46 19.52 10.68 -16.85
C ARG A 46 18.99 10.93 -15.44
N LYS A 47 19.86 11.00 -14.45
CA LYS A 47 19.52 11.33 -13.05
C LYS A 47 19.94 12.76 -12.76
N PRO A 48 19.05 13.76 -12.92
CA PRO A 48 19.37 15.13 -12.53
C PRO A 48 19.54 15.21 -11.00
N ARG A 49 20.37 16.14 -10.54
CA ARG A 49 20.45 16.47 -9.12
C ARG A 49 19.09 16.95 -8.64
N LEU A 50 18.58 16.34 -7.58
CA LEU A 50 17.33 16.76 -6.97
C LEU A 50 17.56 18.00 -6.11
N SER A 51 16.63 18.95 -6.19
CA SER A 51 16.51 20.03 -5.19
C SER A 51 15.92 19.47 -3.90
N ASP A 52 16.01 20.21 -2.80
CA ASP A 52 15.41 19.82 -1.52
C ASP A 52 13.91 19.57 -1.65
N TYR A 53 13.21 20.44 -2.37
CA TYR A 53 11.80 20.24 -2.71
C TYR A 53 11.59 18.95 -3.50
N GLY A 54 12.45 18.66 -4.48
CA GLY A 54 12.39 17.44 -5.28
C GLY A 54 12.54 16.18 -4.43
N SER A 55 13.48 16.19 -3.48
CA SER A 55 13.71 15.09 -2.55
C SER A 55 12.50 14.84 -1.64
N GLN A 56 11.97 15.89 -1.02
CA GLN A 56 10.78 15.82 -0.18
C GLN A 56 9.55 15.33 -0.97
N LEU A 57 9.38 15.80 -2.22
CA LEU A 57 8.31 15.32 -3.11
C LEU A 57 8.45 13.83 -3.40
N ARG A 58 9.67 13.32 -3.65
CA ARG A 58 9.89 11.90 -3.90
C ARG A 58 9.56 11.06 -2.68
N GLU A 59 9.99 11.44 -1.49
CA GLU A 59 9.66 10.72 -0.26
C GLU A 59 8.13 10.69 -0.01
N LYS A 60 7.46 11.82 -0.15
CA LYS A 60 5.99 11.86 -0.07
C LYS A 60 5.34 10.91 -1.08
N GLN A 61 5.77 10.95 -2.34
CA GLN A 61 5.21 10.11 -3.40
C GLN A 61 5.50 8.63 -3.16
N LYS A 62 6.66 8.28 -2.61
CA LYS A 62 7.03 6.92 -2.22
C LYS A 62 6.02 6.37 -1.22
N VAL A 63 5.85 7.05 -0.08
CA VAL A 63 4.90 6.63 0.97
C VAL A 63 3.49 6.49 0.41
N ARG A 64 2.99 7.49 -0.29
CA ARG A 64 1.65 7.48 -0.90
C ARG A 64 1.44 6.28 -1.83
N ARG A 65 2.46 5.91 -2.61
CA ARG A 65 2.41 4.79 -3.57
C ARG A 65 2.46 3.45 -2.89
N ILE A 66 3.27 3.29 -1.83
CA ILE A 66 3.33 2.06 -1.02
C ILE A 66 1.93 1.68 -0.52
N TYR A 67 1.20 2.64 0.05
CA TYR A 67 -0.16 2.40 0.57
C TYR A 67 -1.25 2.49 -0.50
N GLY A 68 -0.93 2.86 -1.75
CA GLY A 68 -1.88 2.94 -2.85
C GLY A 68 -2.96 4.02 -2.68
N ILE A 69 -2.62 5.11 -2.01
CA ILE A 69 -3.53 6.21 -1.66
C ILE A 69 -3.41 7.34 -2.68
N LEU A 70 -4.54 7.98 -3.03
CA LEU A 70 -4.56 9.16 -3.89
C LEU A 70 -4.27 10.44 -3.10
N GLU A 71 -3.82 11.48 -3.80
CA GLU A 71 -3.31 12.72 -3.20
C GLU A 71 -4.30 13.37 -2.22
N ARG A 72 -5.59 13.48 -2.59
CA ARG A 72 -6.61 14.10 -1.73
C ARG A 72 -6.73 13.37 -0.39
N GLN A 73 -6.78 12.04 -0.41
CA GLN A 73 -6.90 11.25 0.80
C GLN A 73 -5.62 11.29 1.63
N PHE A 74 -4.46 11.26 0.98
CA PHE A 74 -3.17 11.39 1.66
C PHE A 74 -3.05 12.73 2.40
N ARG A 75 -3.49 13.84 1.76
CA ARG A 75 -3.54 15.16 2.39
C ARG A 75 -4.47 15.18 3.61
N ASN A 76 -5.59 14.47 3.58
CA ASN A 76 -6.48 14.38 4.74
C ASN A 76 -5.81 13.63 5.90
N TYR A 77 -5.09 12.53 5.64
CA TYR A 77 -4.30 11.83 6.66
C TYR A 77 -3.20 12.72 7.24
N TYR A 78 -2.53 13.50 6.41
CA TYR A 78 -1.51 14.44 6.90
C TYR A 78 -2.11 15.52 7.81
N LYS A 79 -3.27 16.10 7.44
CA LYS A 79 -3.96 17.07 8.29
C LYS A 79 -4.35 16.47 9.64
N GLU A 80 -4.85 15.25 9.65
CA GLU A 80 -5.20 14.55 10.88
C GLU A 80 -3.97 14.24 11.73
N ALA A 81 -2.90 13.73 11.13
CA ALA A 81 -1.63 13.48 11.80
C ALA A 81 -1.04 14.73 12.44
N ASN A 82 -1.16 15.88 11.77
CA ASN A 82 -0.69 17.16 12.30
C ASN A 82 -1.57 17.71 13.44
N ARG A 83 -2.84 17.32 13.50
CA ARG A 83 -3.77 17.66 14.59
C ARG A 83 -3.47 16.88 15.87
N LEU A 84 -2.99 15.66 15.73
CA LEU A 84 -2.65 14.78 16.86
C LEU A 84 -1.38 15.26 17.56
N LYS A 85 -1.31 15.07 18.86
CA LYS A 85 -0.10 15.35 19.66
C LYS A 85 1.03 14.38 19.26
N GLY A 86 2.26 14.86 19.28
CA GLY A 86 3.45 14.07 18.97
C GLY A 86 4.05 14.39 17.59
N ASN A 87 4.87 13.48 17.09
CA ASN A 87 5.54 13.64 15.79
C ASN A 87 4.55 13.41 14.65
N THR A 88 4.35 14.42 13.81
CA THR A 88 3.43 14.34 12.65
C THR A 88 3.77 13.18 11.70
N GLY A 89 5.05 12.90 11.48
CA GLY A 89 5.49 11.80 10.61
C GLY A 89 5.12 10.44 11.16
N GLU A 90 5.36 10.21 12.45
CA GLU A 90 4.97 8.97 13.14
C GLU A 90 3.45 8.81 13.18
N ASN A 91 2.71 9.85 13.54
CA ASN A 91 1.26 9.85 13.54
C ASN A 91 0.69 9.51 12.16
N LEU A 92 1.30 10.08 11.09
CA LEU A 92 0.91 9.76 9.71
C LEU A 92 1.11 8.28 9.38
N LEU A 93 2.25 7.71 9.76
CA LEU A 93 2.54 6.30 9.52
C LEU A 93 1.58 5.40 10.32
N VAL A 94 1.28 5.73 11.57
CA VAL A 94 0.30 5.00 12.39
C VAL A 94 -1.07 5.01 11.72
N LEU A 95 -1.55 6.16 11.25
CA LEU A 95 -2.83 6.27 10.54
C LEU A 95 -2.84 5.46 9.24
N LEU A 96 -1.73 5.40 8.53
CA LEU A 96 -1.61 4.63 7.28
C LEU A 96 -1.53 3.11 7.54
N GLU A 97 -0.79 2.70 8.56
CA GLU A 97 -0.68 1.28 8.97
C GLU A 97 -2.00 0.75 9.56
N GLY A 98 -2.75 1.57 10.30
CA GLY A 98 -4.05 1.19 10.88
C GLY A 98 -5.20 1.01 9.87
N ARG A 99 -4.99 1.26 8.59
CA ARG A 99 -6.01 1.01 7.55
C ARG A 99 -6.29 -0.47 7.38
N LEU A 100 -7.56 -0.85 7.28
CA LEU A 100 -7.97 -2.25 7.14
C LEU A 100 -7.34 -2.94 5.92
N ASP A 101 -7.23 -2.27 4.77
CA ASP A 101 -6.57 -2.84 3.59
C ASP A 101 -5.09 -3.15 3.83
N ASN A 102 -4.41 -2.31 4.61
CA ASN A 102 -3.02 -2.54 4.98
C ASN A 102 -2.89 -3.64 6.06
N VAL A 103 -3.74 -3.62 7.09
CA VAL A 103 -3.75 -4.66 8.14
C VAL A 103 -3.95 -6.05 7.53
N VAL A 104 -4.92 -6.21 6.63
CA VAL A 104 -5.19 -7.47 5.89
C VAL A 104 -3.96 -7.93 5.09
N TYR A 105 -3.23 -7.00 4.48
CA TYR A 105 -1.97 -7.30 3.80
C TYR A 105 -0.87 -7.74 4.80
N ARG A 106 -0.71 -7.03 5.92
CA ARG A 106 0.27 -7.36 6.97
C ARG A 106 0.01 -8.71 7.64
N MET A 107 -1.26 -9.09 7.77
CA MET A 107 -1.67 -10.41 8.27
C MET A 107 -1.42 -11.57 7.27
N GLY A 108 -0.94 -11.29 6.06
CA GLY A 108 -0.66 -12.31 5.06
C GLY A 108 -1.87 -12.81 4.28
N PHE A 109 -3.07 -12.27 4.48
CA PHE A 109 -4.27 -12.71 3.74
C PHE A 109 -4.26 -12.31 2.26
N ALA A 110 -3.34 -11.47 1.85
CA ALA A 110 -3.17 -11.03 0.47
C ALA A 110 -1.69 -10.79 0.14
N ALA A 111 -1.25 -11.19 -1.03
CA ALA A 111 0.13 -11.00 -1.50
C ALA A 111 0.48 -9.53 -1.81
N THR A 112 -0.51 -8.66 -1.93
CA THR A 112 -0.32 -7.21 -2.17
C THR A 112 -1.42 -6.38 -1.52
N ARG A 113 -1.12 -5.11 -1.17
CA ARG A 113 -2.12 -4.17 -0.66
C ARG A 113 -3.30 -3.94 -1.63
N ALA A 114 -3.07 -4.05 -2.94
CA ALA A 114 -4.14 -3.94 -3.93
C ALA A 114 -5.10 -5.13 -3.89
N GLU A 115 -4.59 -6.32 -3.63
CA GLU A 115 -5.37 -7.54 -3.43
C GLU A 115 -6.12 -7.49 -2.09
N ALA A 116 -5.44 -7.11 -1.01
CA ALA A 116 -6.06 -6.89 0.30
C ALA A 116 -7.26 -5.93 0.20
N ARG A 117 -7.06 -4.80 -0.52
CA ARG A 117 -8.13 -3.85 -0.78
C ARG A 117 -9.31 -4.47 -1.54
N GLN A 118 -9.05 -5.37 -2.49
CA GLN A 118 -10.09 -6.09 -3.20
C GLN A 118 -10.83 -7.06 -2.27
N LEU A 119 -10.12 -7.81 -1.41
CA LEU A 119 -10.73 -8.70 -0.42
C LEU A 119 -11.68 -7.94 0.50
N VAL A 120 -11.25 -6.79 1.03
CA VAL A 120 -12.11 -5.93 1.87
C VAL A 120 -13.32 -5.45 1.09
N SER A 121 -13.14 -4.86 -0.11
CA SER A 121 -14.24 -4.32 -0.93
C SER A 121 -15.25 -5.39 -1.33
N HIS A 122 -14.81 -6.64 -1.50
CA HIS A 122 -15.66 -7.79 -1.84
C HIS A 122 -16.27 -8.48 -0.61
N LYS A 123 -16.23 -7.82 0.56
CA LYS A 123 -16.86 -8.31 1.79
C LYS A 123 -16.31 -9.65 2.27
N SER A 124 -15.02 -9.93 2.01
CA SER A 124 -14.34 -11.15 2.43
C SER A 124 -13.73 -11.04 3.84
N ILE A 125 -13.73 -9.86 4.44
CA ILE A 125 -13.11 -9.57 5.74
C ILE A 125 -14.18 -9.19 6.75
N VAL A 126 -13.99 -9.64 7.99
CA VAL A 126 -14.79 -9.28 9.16
C VAL A 126 -13.91 -8.63 10.21
N VAL A 127 -14.47 -7.65 10.92
CA VAL A 127 -13.85 -7.02 12.09
C VAL A 127 -14.83 -7.17 13.24
N ASN A 128 -14.39 -7.75 14.35
CA ASN A 128 -15.22 -8.04 15.51
C ASN A 128 -16.53 -8.79 15.13
N GLY A 129 -16.41 -9.77 14.23
CA GLY A 129 -17.54 -10.59 13.74
C GLY A 129 -18.45 -9.88 12.72
N ARG A 130 -18.24 -8.60 12.42
CA ARG A 130 -19.06 -7.83 11.46
C ARG A 130 -18.32 -7.65 10.14
N VAL A 131 -19.05 -7.78 9.01
CA VAL A 131 -18.48 -7.60 7.68
C VAL A 131 -18.17 -6.11 7.46
N VAL A 132 -16.92 -5.80 7.16
CA VAL A 132 -16.46 -4.44 6.81
C VAL A 132 -15.99 -4.44 5.37
N ASN A 133 -16.54 -3.56 4.52
CA ASN A 133 -16.20 -3.43 3.10
C ASN A 133 -15.52 -2.11 2.75
N ILE A 134 -15.06 -1.35 3.74
CA ILE A 134 -14.41 -0.06 3.58
C ILE A 134 -12.91 -0.24 3.78
N PRO A 135 -12.08 -0.17 2.71
CA PRO A 135 -10.62 -0.36 2.83
C PRO A 135 -9.90 0.65 3.72
N SER A 136 -10.46 1.85 3.86
CA SER A 136 -9.92 2.91 4.72
C SER A 136 -10.44 2.87 6.16
N PHE A 137 -11.18 1.83 6.55
CA PHE A 137 -11.59 1.62 7.93
C PHE A 137 -10.35 1.61 8.83
N GLN A 138 -10.37 2.37 9.92
CA GLN A 138 -9.27 2.39 10.90
C GLN A 138 -9.50 1.27 11.90
N VAL A 139 -8.52 0.37 11.97
CA VAL A 139 -8.48 -0.72 12.93
C VAL A 139 -7.87 -0.20 14.22
N SER A 140 -8.54 -0.45 15.33
CA SER A 140 -8.08 -0.09 16.67
C SER A 140 -7.29 -1.24 17.32
N VAL A 141 -6.59 -0.94 18.40
CA VAL A 141 -5.98 -1.96 19.28
C VAL A 141 -7.11 -2.86 19.80
N ASP A 142 -6.84 -4.16 19.92
CA ASP A 142 -7.79 -5.20 20.34
C ASP A 142 -8.91 -5.55 19.34
N ASP A 143 -8.99 -4.90 18.17
CA ASP A 143 -9.91 -5.34 17.12
C ASP A 143 -9.50 -6.70 16.55
N VAL A 144 -10.44 -7.63 16.47
CA VAL A 144 -10.24 -8.96 15.88
C VAL A 144 -10.57 -8.91 14.38
N VAL A 145 -9.56 -9.01 13.55
CA VAL A 145 -9.69 -9.04 12.08
C VAL A 145 -9.59 -10.47 11.59
N ALA A 146 -10.56 -10.94 10.82
CA ALA A 146 -10.60 -12.32 10.31
C ALA A 146 -11.15 -12.40 8.88
N VAL A 147 -10.86 -13.50 8.21
CA VAL A 147 -11.46 -13.84 6.91
C VAL A 147 -12.85 -14.43 7.16
N ARG A 148 -13.85 -13.93 6.43
CA ARG A 148 -15.23 -14.44 6.49
C ARG A 148 -15.27 -15.92 6.11
N GLU A 149 -16.07 -16.74 6.81
CA GLU A 149 -16.16 -18.19 6.60
C GLU A 149 -16.33 -18.60 5.13
N LYS A 150 -17.27 -17.96 4.42
CA LYS A 150 -17.51 -18.22 2.98
C LYS A 150 -16.28 -17.94 2.10
N SER A 151 -15.35 -17.09 2.55
CA SER A 151 -14.17 -16.66 1.80
C SER A 151 -12.91 -17.44 2.14
N LYS A 152 -12.87 -18.21 3.23
CA LYS A 152 -11.72 -19.03 3.65
C LYS A 152 -11.28 -20.05 2.61
N LYS A 153 -12.21 -20.53 1.77
CA LYS A 153 -11.93 -21.51 0.71
C LYS A 153 -11.27 -20.91 -0.54
N GLN A 154 -11.08 -19.58 -0.61
CA GLN A 154 -10.48 -18.95 -1.79
C GLN A 154 -9.00 -19.34 -1.91
N ALA A 155 -8.63 -19.93 -3.05
CA ALA A 155 -7.26 -20.40 -3.33
C ALA A 155 -6.21 -19.28 -3.18
N ARG A 156 -6.55 -18.05 -3.58
CA ARG A 156 -5.64 -16.90 -3.47
C ARG A 156 -5.26 -16.54 -2.03
N ILE A 157 -6.18 -16.71 -1.06
CA ILE A 157 -5.90 -16.43 0.36
C ILE A 157 -4.97 -17.53 0.90
N LYS A 158 -5.24 -18.78 0.58
CA LYS A 158 -4.37 -19.91 0.96
C LYS A 158 -2.96 -19.74 0.39
N ALA A 159 -2.86 -19.51 -0.92
CA ALA A 159 -1.58 -19.28 -1.57
C ALA A 159 -0.81 -18.04 -1.04
N SER A 160 -1.52 -17.04 -0.52
CA SER A 160 -0.89 -15.87 0.10
C SER A 160 -0.32 -16.17 1.48
N LEU A 161 -0.94 -17.06 2.25
CA LEU A 161 -0.46 -17.50 3.56
C LEU A 161 0.74 -18.43 3.48
N GLU A 162 0.99 -19.05 2.31
CA GLU A 162 2.14 -19.92 2.02
C GLU A 162 3.37 -19.13 1.53
N LEU A 163 3.25 -17.83 1.27
CA LEU A 163 4.34 -16.93 0.84
C LEU A 163 5.12 -16.37 2.04
#